data_93927dd2ca4912c3a2a76f5e1bd64573
#
_entry.id   93927dd2ca4912c3a2a76f5e1bd64573
#
_cell.length_a   1.000
_cell.length_b   1.000
_cell.length_c   1.000
_cell.angle_alpha   90.00
_cell.angle_beta   90.00
_cell.angle_gamma   90.00
#
_symmetry.space_group_name_H-M   'P 1'
#
loop_
_entity.id
_entity.type
_entity.pdbx_description
1 polymer ?
#
loop_
_entity_poly.entity_id
_entity_poly.type
_entity_poly.pdbx_seq_one_letter_code
_entity_poly.pdbx_strand_id
1 'polypeptide(L)'
;MRGKLSRRALGLGAAALAGTGGWTGRGHAQTAPLKIGGLLPRSGFLALIGQACQRGRDLALPILKDMGYSVELMNADFESKPDVARTQAERLIREGANILLGAFESGATLAIAQVAEQHGVPFVIDIGSEPSITEQGFKFIFRNFPTSVILANNGLSRFSDIFQASGKTPKTAVLMHVNDTFGQSMLHAIDAYAATGKLPFKILDKISYDPQAKDLSIEVAKAKAAGAELHMVVTRLNDAILMVREMVKQRYDPMGIISPGSPGMYDLQFLKVLGKYADYCITNVPWLDPKQELNSRLARDFHKAYPDQSYDLNAGFSFEGMLICADAYRRAGSTKPEALAEALRQTKLEKRVMIGGAIHFDVKGQNPDQISAAVQNLGGKPVPVLPAANAEGKLVFPMPGFDQRG
;
A
#
# COMPACT_ATOMS: atom_id res chain seq x y z
N MET A 1 -54.70 -47.98 71.02
CA MET A 1 -53.89 -48.96 71.74
C MET A 1 -52.62 -49.11 70.98
N ARG A 2 -51.53 -48.52 71.50
CA ARG A 2 -50.38 -49.21 72.10
C ARG A 2 -49.86 -50.35 71.21
N GLY A 3 -48.60 -50.31 70.69
CA GLY A 3 -47.32 -50.15 71.29
C GLY A 3 -46.24 -50.27 70.26
N LYS A 4 -45.24 -49.47 70.48
CA LYS A 4 -43.80 -49.72 70.86
C LYS A 4 -42.95 -50.53 69.92
N LEU A 5 -41.97 -49.83 69.35
CA LEU A 5 -40.50 -49.94 69.41
C LEU A 5 -39.87 -51.36 69.16
N SER A 6 -38.92 -51.39 68.22
CA SER A 6 -37.55 -51.88 68.61
C SER A 6 -36.50 -51.55 67.55
N ARG A 7 -35.31 -51.30 68.03
CA ARG A 7 -34.07 -50.79 67.43
C ARG A 7 -33.20 -51.95 66.89
N ARG A 8 -32.27 -51.56 66.03
CA ARG A 8 -30.90 -52.10 65.76
C ARG A 8 -30.76 -53.10 64.64
N ALA A 9 -29.99 -52.74 63.62
CA ALA A 9 -28.62 -53.26 63.41
C ALA A 9 -27.91 -52.52 62.30
N LEU A 10 -26.64 -52.19 62.60
CA LEU A 10 -25.65 -51.61 61.71
C LEU A 10 -25.30 -52.55 60.52
N GLY A 11 -25.06 -51.93 59.35
CA GLY A 11 -24.37 -52.57 58.23
C GLY A 11 -23.55 -51.53 57.48
N LEU A 12 -22.23 -51.55 57.65
CA LEU A 12 -21.27 -50.78 56.89
C LEU A 12 -21.28 -51.23 55.45
N GLY A 13 -21.50 -50.32 54.52
CA GLY A 13 -21.28 -50.49 53.10
C GLY A 13 -20.55 -49.31 52.52
N ALA A 14 -19.27 -49.45 52.19
CA ALA A 14 -18.42 -48.42 51.56
C ALA A 14 -18.94 -48.12 50.14
N ALA A 15 -19.44 -46.92 49.90
CA ALA A 15 -19.78 -46.42 48.57
C ALA A 15 -18.54 -45.70 47.99
N ALA A 16 -17.99 -46.30 46.94
CA ALA A 16 -16.95 -45.66 46.12
C ALA A 16 -17.51 -44.45 45.36
N LEU A 17 -17.07 -43.26 45.67
CA LEU A 17 -17.30 -42.04 44.90
C LEU A 17 -16.45 -42.09 43.62
N ALA A 18 -17.07 -42.51 42.50
CA ALA A 18 -16.51 -42.31 41.18
C ALA A 18 -16.70 -40.80 40.82
N GLY A 19 -15.66 -40.03 41.02
CA GLY A 19 -15.58 -38.66 40.56
C GLY A 19 -15.58 -38.61 39.03
N THR A 20 -16.70 -38.32 38.42
CA THR A 20 -16.76 -37.91 37.02
C THR A 20 -16.22 -36.46 36.96
N GLY A 21 -14.90 -36.36 36.77
CA GLY A 21 -14.23 -35.12 36.40
C GLY A 21 -14.82 -34.67 35.06
N GLY A 22 -15.80 -33.77 35.11
CA GLY A 22 -16.28 -33.08 33.93
C GLY A 22 -15.11 -32.25 33.36
N TRP A 23 -14.50 -32.74 32.31
CA TRP A 23 -13.70 -31.90 31.41
C TRP A 23 -14.65 -30.86 30.85
N THR A 24 -14.72 -29.68 31.48
CA THR A 24 -15.22 -28.48 30.84
C THR A 24 -14.17 -28.12 29.79
N GLY A 25 -14.28 -28.74 28.63
CA GLY A 25 -13.65 -28.23 27.43
C GLY A 25 -14.06 -26.76 27.33
N ARG A 26 -13.13 -25.84 27.57
CA ARG A 26 -13.30 -24.46 27.15
C ARG A 26 -13.50 -24.50 25.63
N GLY A 27 -14.75 -24.66 25.20
CA GLY A 27 -15.12 -24.36 23.85
C GLY A 27 -14.63 -22.95 23.60
N HIS A 28 -13.66 -22.79 22.71
CA HIS A 28 -13.33 -21.49 22.19
C HIS A 28 -14.64 -21.01 21.55
N ALA A 29 -15.37 -20.14 22.26
CA ALA A 29 -16.49 -19.43 21.66
C ALA A 29 -15.89 -18.80 20.39
N GLN A 30 -16.38 -19.26 19.24
CA GLN A 30 -15.95 -18.73 17.95
C GLN A 30 -16.33 -17.25 17.98
N THR A 31 -15.35 -16.38 18.25
CA THR A 31 -15.57 -14.93 18.28
C THR A 31 -16.07 -14.54 16.90
N ALA A 32 -17.11 -13.70 16.85
CA ALA A 32 -17.67 -13.21 15.60
C ALA A 32 -16.54 -12.64 14.72
N PRO A 33 -16.60 -12.82 13.39
CA PRO A 33 -15.55 -12.31 12.52
C PRO A 33 -15.40 -10.79 12.63
N LEU A 34 -14.17 -10.28 12.53
CA LEU A 34 -13.93 -8.85 12.40
C LEU A 34 -14.51 -8.37 11.07
N LYS A 35 -15.40 -7.40 11.10
CA LYS A 35 -15.95 -6.76 9.90
C LYS A 35 -15.05 -5.61 9.46
N ILE A 36 -14.35 -5.79 8.34
CA ILE A 36 -13.46 -4.80 7.73
C ILE A 36 -14.22 -4.07 6.63
N GLY A 37 -14.41 -2.76 6.78
CA GLY A 37 -14.99 -1.90 5.75
C GLY A 37 -13.93 -1.47 4.74
N GLY A 38 -13.87 -2.14 3.59
CA GLY A 38 -12.88 -1.91 2.54
C GLY A 38 -13.32 -0.86 1.54
N LEU A 39 -12.56 0.25 1.40
CA LEU A 39 -12.84 1.33 0.46
C LEU A 39 -11.75 1.39 -0.60
N LEU A 40 -12.13 1.35 -1.89
CA LEU A 40 -11.22 1.44 -3.03
C LEU A 40 -11.90 2.15 -4.22
N PRO A 41 -11.13 2.80 -5.13
CA PRO A 41 -11.64 3.36 -6.38
C PRO A 41 -11.73 2.25 -7.45
N ARG A 42 -12.72 1.35 -7.35
CA ARG A 42 -12.86 0.21 -8.28
C ARG A 42 -13.50 0.60 -9.61
N SER A 43 -14.01 1.82 -9.70
CA SER A 43 -14.49 2.47 -10.92
C SER A 43 -13.95 3.90 -11.03
N GLY A 44 -14.22 4.58 -12.16
CA GLY A 44 -13.66 5.90 -12.44
C GLY A 44 -12.24 5.86 -12.99
N PHE A 45 -11.54 6.97 -12.96
CA PHE A 45 -10.22 7.12 -13.62
C PHE A 45 -9.09 6.36 -12.93
N LEU A 46 -9.26 5.93 -11.66
CA LEU A 46 -8.31 5.11 -10.91
C LEU A 46 -8.69 3.62 -10.86
N ALA A 47 -9.68 3.19 -11.64
CA ALA A 47 -10.26 1.85 -11.56
C ALA A 47 -9.23 0.71 -11.63
N LEU A 48 -8.26 0.79 -12.54
CA LEU A 48 -7.25 -0.26 -12.74
C LEU A 48 -6.41 -0.48 -11.47
N ILE A 49 -5.98 0.61 -10.83
CA ILE A 49 -5.20 0.54 -9.59
C ILE A 49 -6.08 0.06 -8.42
N GLY A 50 -7.31 0.57 -8.30
CA GLY A 50 -8.25 0.09 -7.28
C GLY A 50 -8.55 -1.41 -7.39
N GLN A 51 -8.67 -1.92 -8.62
CA GLN A 51 -8.82 -3.35 -8.88
C GLN A 51 -7.55 -4.16 -8.54
N ALA A 52 -6.35 -3.59 -8.76
CA ALA A 52 -5.10 -4.22 -8.32
C ALA A 52 -5.05 -4.37 -6.79
N CYS A 53 -5.42 -3.33 -6.05
CA CYS A 53 -5.58 -3.38 -4.59
C CYS A 53 -6.60 -4.43 -4.16
N GLN A 54 -7.77 -4.49 -4.83
CA GLN A 54 -8.83 -5.45 -4.50
C GLN A 54 -8.34 -6.90 -4.62
N ARG A 55 -7.56 -7.23 -5.67
CA ARG A 55 -7.00 -8.58 -5.82
C ARG A 55 -6.14 -9.01 -4.61
N GLY A 56 -5.35 -8.07 -4.05
CA GLY A 56 -4.60 -8.33 -2.82
C GLY A 56 -5.49 -8.64 -1.61
N ARG A 57 -6.61 -7.91 -1.47
CA ARG A 57 -7.59 -8.14 -0.39
C ARG A 57 -8.35 -9.44 -0.57
N ASP A 58 -8.73 -9.80 -1.79
CA ASP A 58 -9.44 -11.05 -2.09
C ASP A 58 -8.59 -12.27 -1.73
N LEU A 59 -7.29 -12.23 -2.04
CA LEU A 59 -6.35 -13.28 -1.67
C LEU A 59 -6.01 -13.28 -0.17
N ALA A 60 -6.14 -12.15 0.51
CA ALA A 60 -5.93 -12.10 1.96
C ALA A 60 -6.94 -12.98 2.71
N LEU A 61 -8.20 -13.04 2.28
CA LEU A 61 -9.25 -13.78 3.00
C LEU A 61 -8.89 -15.26 3.22
N PRO A 62 -8.58 -16.07 2.20
CA PRO A 62 -8.21 -17.48 2.40
C PRO A 62 -6.87 -17.61 3.15
N ILE A 63 -5.88 -16.77 2.86
CA ILE A 63 -4.57 -16.83 3.52
C ILE A 63 -4.70 -16.54 5.02
N LEU A 64 -5.43 -15.49 5.39
CA LEU A 64 -5.66 -15.13 6.80
C LEU A 64 -6.46 -16.21 7.52
N LYS A 65 -7.45 -16.82 6.86
CA LYS A 65 -8.19 -17.95 7.41
C LYS A 65 -7.27 -19.13 7.74
N ASP A 66 -6.36 -19.49 6.83
CA ASP A 66 -5.36 -20.54 7.06
C ASP A 66 -4.37 -20.19 8.19
N MET A 67 -4.13 -18.88 8.42
CA MET A 67 -3.35 -18.37 9.54
C MET A 67 -4.13 -18.32 10.86
N GLY A 68 -5.40 -18.75 10.86
CA GLY A 68 -6.27 -18.80 12.04
C GLY A 68 -6.95 -17.46 12.38
N TYR A 69 -7.02 -16.50 11.44
CA TYR A 69 -7.79 -15.27 11.61
C TYR A 69 -9.23 -15.43 11.14
N SER A 70 -10.16 -14.72 11.80
CA SER A 70 -11.57 -14.66 11.43
C SER A 70 -11.93 -13.24 11.02
N VAL A 71 -12.07 -12.99 9.73
CA VAL A 71 -12.36 -11.66 9.15
C VAL A 71 -13.42 -11.76 8.07
N GLU A 72 -14.24 -10.71 7.93
CA GLU A 72 -15.21 -10.48 6.87
C GLU A 72 -14.90 -9.15 6.20
N LEU A 73 -14.93 -9.08 4.87
CA LEU A 73 -14.66 -7.88 4.10
C LEU A 73 -15.95 -7.33 3.50
N MET A 74 -16.31 -6.11 3.90
CA MET A 74 -17.43 -5.33 3.37
C MET A 74 -16.86 -4.31 2.36
N ASN A 75 -17.10 -4.53 1.07
CA ASN A 75 -16.51 -3.69 0.02
C ASN A 75 -17.37 -2.47 -0.32
N ALA A 76 -16.70 -1.33 -0.53
CA ALA A 76 -17.27 -0.13 -1.11
C ALA A 76 -16.40 0.40 -2.24
N ASP A 77 -17.04 0.88 -3.30
CA ASP A 77 -16.43 1.60 -4.41
C ASP A 77 -16.72 3.10 -4.23
N PHE A 78 -15.68 3.93 -4.31
CA PHE A 78 -15.88 5.37 -4.23
C PHE A 78 -15.66 6.10 -5.57
N GLU A 79 -15.68 5.37 -6.69
CA GLU A 79 -15.72 5.91 -8.05
C GLU A 79 -14.60 6.92 -8.37
N SER A 80 -13.47 6.84 -7.68
CA SER A 80 -12.38 7.83 -7.76
C SER A 80 -12.78 9.26 -7.34
N LYS A 81 -13.76 9.39 -6.41
CA LYS A 81 -14.31 10.68 -5.93
C LYS A 81 -14.24 10.77 -4.40
N PRO A 82 -13.58 11.80 -3.83
CA PRO A 82 -13.46 11.96 -2.37
C PRO A 82 -14.79 12.09 -1.63
N ASP A 83 -15.79 12.79 -2.20
CA ASP A 83 -17.12 12.96 -1.57
C ASP A 83 -17.88 11.61 -1.50
N VAL A 84 -17.75 10.78 -2.56
CA VAL A 84 -18.32 9.43 -2.55
C VAL A 84 -17.59 8.56 -1.52
N ALA A 85 -16.26 8.72 -1.37
CA ALA A 85 -15.49 8.00 -0.36
C ALA A 85 -15.98 8.31 1.06
N ARG A 86 -16.26 9.59 1.36
CA ARG A 86 -16.88 10.03 2.63
C ARG A 86 -18.20 9.31 2.88
N THR A 87 -19.12 9.38 1.91
CA THR A 87 -20.45 8.76 2.01
C THR A 87 -20.36 7.24 2.19
N GLN A 88 -19.45 6.58 1.49
CA GLN A 88 -19.25 5.14 1.61
C GLN A 88 -18.64 4.73 2.96
N ALA A 89 -17.74 5.55 3.52
CA ALA A 89 -17.21 5.31 4.85
C ALA A 89 -18.31 5.37 5.93
N GLU A 90 -19.14 6.42 5.89
CA GLU A 90 -20.29 6.54 6.78
C GLU A 90 -21.27 5.37 6.63
N ARG A 91 -21.54 4.91 5.38
CA ARG A 91 -22.40 3.75 5.12
C ARG A 91 -21.82 2.49 5.76
N LEU A 92 -20.54 2.18 5.53
CA LEU A 92 -19.90 0.99 6.09
C LEU A 92 -19.91 0.99 7.62
N ILE A 93 -19.69 2.14 8.26
CA ILE A 93 -19.78 2.28 9.72
C ILE A 93 -21.21 1.99 10.22
N ARG A 94 -22.23 2.56 9.57
CA ARG A 94 -23.64 2.27 9.92
C ARG A 94 -24.03 0.80 9.72
N GLU A 95 -23.44 0.13 8.74
CA GLU A 95 -23.64 -1.30 8.47
C GLU A 95 -22.83 -2.22 9.41
N GLY A 96 -22.09 -1.62 10.36
CA GLY A 96 -21.40 -2.34 11.43
C GLY A 96 -19.96 -2.76 11.11
N ALA A 97 -19.27 -2.07 10.21
CA ALA A 97 -17.83 -2.22 10.06
C ALA A 97 -17.13 -1.86 11.39
N ASN A 98 -16.28 -2.75 11.89
CA ASN A 98 -15.54 -2.56 13.14
C ASN A 98 -14.27 -1.74 12.94
N ILE A 99 -13.71 -1.80 11.72
CA ILE A 99 -12.49 -1.13 11.27
C ILE A 99 -12.63 -0.81 9.77
N LEU A 100 -12.10 0.34 9.34
CA LEU A 100 -12.01 0.68 7.93
C LEU A 100 -10.63 0.34 7.38
N LEU A 101 -10.56 0.04 6.07
CA LEU A 101 -9.33 -0.25 5.35
C LEU A 101 -9.37 0.43 3.98
N GLY A 102 -8.33 1.15 3.63
CA GLY A 102 -8.21 1.85 2.33
C GLY A 102 -7.30 3.05 2.46
N ALA A 103 -7.42 4.01 1.66
CA ALA A 103 -7.80 4.02 0.26
C ALA A 103 -6.54 4.31 -0.53
N PHE A 104 -6.55 4.17 -1.82
CA PHE A 104 -5.39 4.45 -2.65
C PHE A 104 -5.17 5.97 -2.85
N GLU A 105 -6.22 6.70 -3.15
CA GLU A 105 -6.19 8.12 -3.50
C GLU A 105 -6.11 9.00 -2.24
N SER A 106 -5.17 9.97 -2.20
CA SER A 106 -4.88 10.76 -1.00
C SER A 106 -6.04 11.66 -0.55
N GLY A 107 -6.75 12.30 -1.47
CA GLY A 107 -7.92 13.14 -1.14
C GLY A 107 -9.07 12.32 -0.55
N ALA A 108 -9.36 11.15 -1.14
CA ALA A 108 -10.34 10.21 -0.60
C ALA A 108 -9.91 9.65 0.76
N THR A 109 -8.61 9.31 0.92
CA THR A 109 -8.07 8.81 2.18
C THR A 109 -8.25 9.85 3.30
N LEU A 110 -7.99 11.13 3.01
CA LEU A 110 -8.20 12.22 3.96
C LEU A 110 -9.68 12.36 4.35
N ALA A 111 -10.58 12.29 3.37
CA ALA A 111 -12.03 12.36 3.62
C ALA A 111 -12.52 11.18 4.48
N ILE A 112 -12.03 9.97 4.23
CA ILE A 112 -12.33 8.77 5.04
C ILE A 112 -11.76 8.91 6.45
N ALA A 113 -10.52 9.41 6.59
CA ALA A 113 -9.87 9.59 7.88
C ALA A 113 -10.66 10.53 8.80
N GLN A 114 -11.19 11.63 8.24
CA GLN A 114 -12.06 12.56 8.98
C GLN A 114 -13.33 11.88 9.49
N VAL A 115 -13.99 11.07 8.65
CA VAL A 115 -15.18 10.29 9.05
C VAL A 115 -14.82 9.27 10.12
N ALA A 116 -13.76 8.50 9.93
CA ALA A 116 -13.30 7.48 10.87
C ALA A 116 -13.01 8.07 12.25
N GLU A 117 -12.26 9.19 12.30
CA GLU A 117 -11.95 9.88 13.55
C GLU A 117 -13.22 10.43 14.24
N GLN A 118 -14.13 11.06 13.47
CA GLN A 118 -15.38 11.62 13.98
C GLN A 118 -16.27 10.54 14.62
N HIS A 119 -16.30 9.34 14.03
CA HIS A 119 -17.08 8.21 14.55
C HIS A 119 -16.32 7.33 15.54
N GLY A 120 -15.03 7.61 15.80
CA GLY A 120 -14.17 6.82 16.67
C GLY A 120 -13.94 5.40 16.17
N VAL A 121 -13.94 5.18 14.86
CA VAL A 121 -13.72 3.88 14.21
C VAL A 121 -12.30 3.82 13.67
N PRO A 122 -11.48 2.80 14.02
CA PRO A 122 -10.14 2.69 13.49
C PRO A 122 -10.11 2.60 11.96
N PHE A 123 -9.14 3.28 11.35
CA PHE A 123 -8.89 3.24 9.91
C PHE A 123 -7.44 2.88 9.64
N VAL A 124 -7.22 1.73 8.98
CA VAL A 124 -5.91 1.31 8.49
C VAL A 124 -5.76 1.77 7.04
N ILE A 125 -4.75 2.57 6.79
CA ILE A 125 -4.42 3.09 5.46
C ILE A 125 -3.37 2.19 4.84
N ASP A 126 -3.76 1.50 3.78
CA ASP A 126 -2.87 0.63 2.99
C ASP A 126 -2.00 1.43 2.01
N ILE A 127 -2.59 2.41 1.30
CA ILE A 127 -1.90 3.34 0.40
C ILE A 127 -2.59 4.70 0.55
N GLY A 128 -1.86 5.76 0.44
CA GLY A 128 -2.34 7.14 0.60
C GLY A 128 -1.25 7.93 1.33
N SER A 129 -0.56 8.81 0.60
CA SER A 129 0.74 9.34 1.05
C SER A 129 0.69 10.78 1.55
N GLU A 130 -0.43 11.50 1.45
CA GLU A 130 -0.54 12.89 1.93
C GLU A 130 -0.19 12.97 3.44
N PRO A 131 0.84 13.76 3.84
CA PRO A 131 1.30 13.81 5.23
C PRO A 131 0.23 14.22 6.23
N SER A 132 -0.63 15.18 5.89
CA SER A 132 -1.64 15.72 6.79
C SER A 132 -2.64 14.67 7.29
N ILE A 133 -2.76 13.51 6.61
CA ILE A 133 -3.66 12.43 7.04
C ILE A 133 -3.32 11.92 8.44
N THR A 134 -2.02 11.83 8.80
CA THR A 134 -1.55 11.38 10.13
C THR A 134 -0.97 12.51 10.97
N GLU A 135 -1.03 13.76 10.52
CA GLU A 135 -0.44 14.91 11.23
C GLU A 135 -1.48 15.83 11.90
N GLN A 136 -2.77 15.45 11.87
CA GLN A 136 -3.86 16.20 12.49
C GLN A 136 -4.11 15.83 13.97
N GLY A 137 -3.31 14.95 14.54
CA GLY A 137 -3.49 14.48 15.93
C GLY A 137 -4.64 13.47 16.09
N PHE A 138 -5.04 12.81 15.03
CA PHE A 138 -6.06 11.77 15.02
C PHE A 138 -5.65 10.57 15.88
N LYS A 139 -6.62 9.94 16.53
CA LYS A 139 -6.41 8.83 17.47
C LYS A 139 -6.71 7.46 16.85
N PHE A 140 -7.52 7.43 15.81
CA PHE A 140 -8.02 6.21 15.18
C PHE A 140 -7.42 5.93 13.80
N ILE A 141 -6.41 6.70 13.37
CA ILE A 141 -5.84 6.64 12.03
C ILE A 141 -4.44 6.01 12.06
N PHE A 142 -4.24 4.97 11.23
CA PHE A 142 -2.99 4.19 11.17
C PHE A 142 -2.58 3.94 9.73
N ARG A 143 -1.38 4.35 9.32
CA ARG A 143 -0.91 4.24 7.94
C ARG A 143 0.31 3.35 7.82
N ASN A 144 0.19 2.27 7.04
CA ASN A 144 1.31 1.40 6.70
C ASN A 144 2.15 1.91 5.52
N PHE A 145 1.59 2.73 4.64
CA PHE A 145 2.30 3.31 3.49
C PHE A 145 3.16 4.52 3.91
N PRO A 146 4.27 4.81 3.20
CA PRO A 146 5.06 6.01 3.49
C PRO A 146 4.30 7.30 3.18
N THR A 147 4.61 8.36 3.91
CA THR A 147 4.17 9.71 3.54
C THR A 147 4.86 10.14 2.24
N SER A 148 4.33 11.16 1.55
CA SER A 148 4.99 11.77 0.40
C SER A 148 6.41 12.26 0.75
N VAL A 149 6.63 12.71 1.99
CA VAL A 149 7.95 13.11 2.48
C VAL A 149 8.90 11.91 2.54
N ILE A 150 8.45 10.79 3.12
CA ILE A 150 9.24 9.55 3.18
C ILE A 150 9.50 9.00 1.78
N LEU A 151 8.47 8.99 0.91
CA LEU A 151 8.60 8.55 -0.49
C LEU A 151 9.64 9.38 -1.25
N ALA A 152 9.50 10.71 -1.23
CA ALA A 152 10.40 11.61 -1.93
C ALA A 152 11.83 11.50 -1.39
N ASN A 153 12.01 11.48 -0.08
CA ASN A 153 13.33 11.36 0.54
C ASN A 153 14.01 10.04 0.15
N ASN A 154 13.28 8.92 0.25
CA ASN A 154 13.79 7.60 -0.14
C ASN A 154 14.09 7.54 -1.64
N GLY A 155 13.18 8.03 -2.48
CA GLY A 155 13.32 8.01 -3.93
C GLY A 155 14.45 8.89 -4.42
N LEU A 156 14.56 10.13 -3.91
CA LEU A 156 15.62 11.06 -4.31
C LEU A 156 16.99 10.65 -3.79
N SER A 157 17.07 10.05 -2.59
CA SER A 157 18.33 9.47 -2.13
C SER A 157 18.77 8.31 -3.05
N ARG A 158 17.83 7.53 -3.56
CA ARG A 158 18.08 6.42 -4.48
C ARG A 158 18.61 6.89 -5.84
N PHE A 159 18.33 8.13 -6.25
CA PHE A 159 18.93 8.72 -7.47
C PHE A 159 20.44 8.75 -7.38
N SER A 160 21.00 9.12 -6.21
CA SER A 160 22.45 9.10 -6.00
C SER A 160 23.03 7.69 -6.20
N ASP A 161 22.36 6.66 -5.70
CA ASP A 161 22.78 5.26 -5.90
C ASP A 161 22.74 4.85 -7.38
N ILE A 162 21.68 5.26 -8.11
CA ILE A 162 21.55 5.01 -9.56
C ILE A 162 22.71 5.65 -10.33
N PHE A 163 23.02 6.91 -10.03
CA PHE A 163 24.07 7.63 -10.74
C PHE A 163 25.46 7.12 -10.38
N GLN A 164 25.68 6.76 -9.12
CA GLN A 164 26.93 6.14 -8.69
C GLN A 164 27.14 4.77 -9.36
N ALA A 165 26.11 3.91 -9.36
CA ALA A 165 26.18 2.59 -9.98
C ALA A 165 26.41 2.63 -11.50
N SER A 166 25.89 3.67 -12.17
CA SER A 166 26.05 3.85 -13.63
C SER A 166 27.30 4.62 -14.02
N GLY A 167 27.92 5.35 -13.10
CA GLY A 167 29.02 6.29 -13.39
C GLY A 167 28.61 7.52 -14.20
N LYS A 168 27.30 7.81 -14.29
CA LYS A 168 26.72 8.93 -15.04
C LYS A 168 25.76 9.73 -14.16
N THR A 169 26.03 11.03 -14.02
CA THR A 169 25.20 11.94 -13.22
C THR A 169 24.65 13.06 -14.12
N PRO A 170 23.31 13.18 -14.26
CA PRO A 170 22.70 14.32 -14.94
C PRO A 170 23.00 15.61 -14.18
N LYS A 171 23.15 16.74 -14.91
CA LYS A 171 23.35 18.06 -14.32
C LYS A 171 22.03 18.81 -14.10
N THR A 172 21.03 18.48 -14.90
CA THR A 172 19.73 19.17 -14.90
C THR A 172 18.57 18.18 -14.99
N ALA A 173 17.44 18.56 -14.41
CA ALA A 173 16.20 17.81 -14.49
C ALA A 173 15.01 18.73 -14.78
N VAL A 174 13.96 18.18 -15.38
CA VAL A 174 12.62 18.74 -15.40
C VAL A 174 11.70 17.82 -14.61
N LEU A 175 10.74 18.37 -13.87
CA LEU A 175 9.72 17.61 -13.13
C LEU A 175 8.36 17.81 -13.78
N MET A 176 7.72 16.72 -14.24
CA MET A 176 6.30 16.70 -14.56
C MET A 176 5.52 16.04 -13.44
N HIS A 177 4.41 16.65 -13.00
CA HIS A 177 3.61 16.08 -11.90
C HIS A 177 2.11 16.28 -12.10
N VAL A 178 1.34 15.29 -11.66
CA VAL A 178 -0.12 15.38 -11.61
C VAL A 178 -0.55 16.47 -10.60
N ASN A 179 -1.58 17.25 -10.95
CA ASN A 179 -2.07 18.34 -10.11
C ASN A 179 -3.30 17.93 -9.29
N ASP A 180 -3.05 17.09 -8.28
CA ASP A 180 -4.04 16.71 -7.27
C ASP A 180 -3.38 16.63 -5.88
N THR A 181 -4.11 16.21 -4.85
CA THR A 181 -3.60 16.12 -3.47
C THR A 181 -2.29 15.34 -3.38
N PHE A 182 -2.19 14.20 -4.09
CA PHE A 182 -0.96 13.40 -4.11
C PHE A 182 0.19 14.13 -4.82
N GLY A 183 -0.04 14.63 -6.04
CA GLY A 183 0.99 15.29 -6.83
C GLY A 183 1.54 16.56 -6.16
N GLN A 184 0.66 17.32 -5.52
CA GLN A 184 1.06 18.52 -4.76
C GLN A 184 1.88 18.16 -3.51
N SER A 185 1.48 17.13 -2.76
CA SER A 185 2.26 16.70 -1.59
C SER A 185 3.64 16.15 -1.98
N MET A 186 3.75 15.45 -3.11
CA MET A 186 5.03 15.00 -3.66
C MET A 186 5.89 16.19 -4.12
N LEU A 187 5.29 17.18 -4.81
CA LEU A 187 6.00 18.40 -5.21
C LEU A 187 6.61 19.12 -4.00
N HIS A 188 5.82 19.35 -2.95
CA HIS A 188 6.30 19.98 -1.72
C HIS A 188 7.45 19.19 -1.07
N ALA A 189 7.35 17.86 -1.04
CA ALA A 189 8.40 17.02 -0.48
C ALA A 189 9.68 17.04 -1.33
N ILE A 190 9.57 17.05 -2.66
CA ILE A 190 10.70 17.18 -3.60
C ILE A 190 11.37 18.53 -3.42
N ASP A 191 10.60 19.61 -3.28
CA ASP A 191 11.13 20.97 -3.06
C ASP A 191 11.87 21.09 -1.73
N ALA A 192 11.30 20.52 -0.67
CA ALA A 192 11.96 20.47 0.64
C ALA A 192 13.28 19.68 0.57
N TYR A 193 13.31 18.56 -0.14
CA TYR A 193 14.55 17.79 -0.32
C TYR A 193 15.56 18.57 -1.17
N ALA A 194 15.14 19.21 -2.25
CA ALA A 194 16.00 20.03 -3.11
C ALA A 194 16.65 21.20 -2.33
N ALA A 195 15.89 21.82 -1.43
CA ALA A 195 16.38 22.89 -0.56
C ALA A 195 17.51 22.46 0.39
N THR A 196 17.66 21.15 0.67
CA THR A 196 18.80 20.63 1.46
C THR A 196 20.13 20.66 0.71
N GLY A 197 20.14 20.92 -0.59
CA GLY A 197 21.34 20.90 -1.44
C GLY A 197 21.88 19.49 -1.74
N LYS A 198 21.13 18.42 -1.40
CA LYS A 198 21.57 17.02 -1.60
C LYS A 198 21.30 16.48 -3.00
N LEU A 199 20.47 17.18 -3.82
CA LEU A 199 20.28 16.76 -5.22
C LEU A 199 21.54 16.99 -6.03
N PRO A 200 22.02 16.00 -6.80
CA PRO A 200 23.21 16.14 -7.63
C PRO A 200 22.98 16.92 -8.94
N PHE A 201 21.76 17.45 -9.14
CA PHE A 201 21.34 18.18 -10.34
C PHE A 201 20.42 19.35 -9.95
N LYS A 202 20.22 20.27 -10.90
CA LYS A 202 19.28 21.39 -10.76
C LYS A 202 17.94 21.05 -11.44
N ILE A 203 16.82 21.28 -10.79
CA ILE A 203 15.49 21.23 -11.41
C ILE A 203 15.29 22.56 -12.15
N LEU A 204 15.15 22.51 -13.49
CA LEU A 204 15.01 23.68 -14.36
C LEU A 204 13.57 24.17 -14.43
N ASP A 205 12.61 23.24 -14.44
CA ASP A 205 11.17 23.56 -14.54
C ASP A 205 10.33 22.49 -13.83
N LYS A 206 9.12 22.87 -13.41
CA LYS A 206 8.12 22.04 -12.77
C LYS A 206 6.79 22.23 -13.48
N ILE A 207 6.34 21.20 -14.16
CA ILE A 207 5.20 21.24 -15.09
C ILE A 207 4.07 20.41 -14.48
N SER A 208 2.99 21.09 -14.08
CA SER A 208 1.79 20.43 -13.57
C SER A 208 0.79 20.15 -14.69
N TYR A 209 -0.02 19.09 -14.54
CA TYR A 209 -1.09 18.74 -15.46
C TYR A 209 -2.32 18.20 -14.72
N ASP A 210 -3.48 18.30 -15.38
CA ASP A 210 -4.76 17.81 -14.85
C ASP A 210 -4.74 16.26 -14.71
N PRO A 211 -5.18 15.69 -13.57
CA PRO A 211 -5.23 14.23 -13.36
C PRO A 211 -6.15 13.50 -14.37
N GLN A 212 -7.05 14.20 -15.04
CA GLN A 212 -7.96 13.65 -16.04
C GLN A 212 -7.60 14.11 -17.47
N ALA A 213 -6.40 14.68 -17.69
CA ALA A 213 -5.93 15.07 -19.00
C ALA A 213 -6.04 13.91 -20.00
N LYS A 214 -6.48 14.23 -21.22
CA LYS A 214 -6.56 13.28 -22.34
C LYS A 214 -5.41 13.45 -23.33
N ASP A 215 -4.65 14.52 -23.17
CA ASP A 215 -3.50 14.89 -23.97
C ASP A 215 -2.48 15.60 -23.09
N LEU A 216 -1.20 15.33 -23.26
CA LEU A 216 -0.07 15.95 -22.56
C LEU A 216 0.96 16.51 -23.54
N SER A 217 0.55 16.78 -24.78
CA SER A 217 1.45 17.26 -25.84
C SER A 217 2.11 18.59 -25.50
N ILE A 218 1.38 19.50 -24.87
CA ILE A 218 1.87 20.82 -24.46
C ILE A 218 2.87 20.68 -23.31
N GLU A 219 2.56 19.87 -22.30
CA GLU A 219 3.41 19.67 -21.13
C GLU A 219 4.71 18.97 -21.52
N VAL A 220 4.64 17.96 -22.39
CA VAL A 220 5.84 17.27 -22.91
C VAL A 220 6.65 18.21 -23.81
N ALA A 221 6.03 19.07 -24.62
CA ALA A 221 6.75 20.08 -25.40
C ALA A 221 7.49 21.09 -24.50
N LYS A 222 6.88 21.54 -23.40
CA LYS A 222 7.53 22.39 -22.40
C LYS A 222 8.72 21.66 -21.76
N ALA A 223 8.53 20.41 -21.35
CA ALA A 223 9.59 19.60 -20.75
C ALA A 223 10.78 19.42 -21.73
N LYS A 224 10.52 19.16 -22.99
CA LYS A 224 11.54 19.10 -24.04
C LYS A 224 12.26 20.43 -24.23
N ALA A 225 11.50 21.54 -24.28
CA ALA A 225 12.06 22.89 -24.47
C ALA A 225 12.95 23.34 -23.28
N ALA A 226 12.73 22.82 -22.07
CA ALA A 226 13.58 23.06 -20.91
C ALA A 226 15.02 22.55 -21.10
N GLY A 227 15.25 21.60 -22.01
CA GLY A 227 16.57 21.07 -22.34
C GLY A 227 17.24 20.33 -21.18
N ALA A 228 16.47 19.79 -20.25
CA ALA A 228 17.00 19.06 -19.11
C ALA A 228 17.49 17.65 -19.51
N GLU A 229 18.57 17.21 -18.87
CA GLU A 229 19.14 15.88 -19.10
C GLU A 229 18.29 14.75 -18.52
N LEU A 230 17.59 15.00 -17.39
CA LEU A 230 16.76 14.02 -16.69
C LEU A 230 15.30 14.46 -16.72
N HIS A 231 14.39 13.52 -16.97
CA HIS A 231 12.95 13.70 -16.85
C HIS A 231 12.42 13.02 -15.58
N MET A 232 12.09 13.82 -14.57
CA MET A 232 11.49 13.35 -13.32
C MET A 232 9.98 13.38 -13.45
N VAL A 233 9.31 12.37 -12.85
CA VAL A 233 7.85 12.26 -12.97
C VAL A 233 7.18 11.92 -11.65
N VAL A 234 6.03 12.54 -11.42
CA VAL A 234 5.04 12.12 -10.41
C VAL A 234 3.73 11.88 -11.14
N THR A 235 3.48 10.65 -11.50
CA THR A 235 2.40 10.22 -12.38
C THR A 235 1.53 9.14 -11.72
N ARG A 236 0.44 8.79 -12.43
CA ARG A 236 -0.29 7.54 -12.28
C ARG A 236 -0.25 6.76 -13.61
N LEU A 237 -1.05 5.70 -13.75
CA LEU A 237 -0.96 4.82 -14.92
C LEU A 237 -1.33 5.51 -16.24
N ASN A 238 -2.49 6.16 -16.30
CA ASN A 238 -3.02 6.70 -17.56
C ASN A 238 -2.18 7.87 -18.08
N ASP A 239 -1.81 8.78 -17.19
CA ASP A 239 -0.99 9.95 -17.50
C ASP A 239 0.45 9.58 -17.82
N ALA A 240 1.04 8.56 -17.15
CA ALA A 240 2.34 8.00 -17.51
C ALA A 240 2.35 7.44 -18.94
N ILE A 241 1.29 6.74 -19.35
CA ILE A 241 1.13 6.23 -20.73
C ILE A 241 1.05 7.39 -21.71
N LEU A 242 0.21 8.39 -21.44
CA LEU A 242 0.07 9.58 -22.32
C LEU A 242 1.41 10.31 -22.46
N MET A 243 2.09 10.55 -21.36
CA MET A 243 3.38 11.25 -21.31
C MET A 243 4.43 10.54 -22.18
N VAL A 244 4.65 9.23 -21.96
CA VAL A 244 5.69 8.49 -22.73
C VAL A 244 5.33 8.43 -24.21
N ARG A 245 4.05 8.25 -24.59
CA ARG A 245 3.61 8.32 -25.99
C ARG A 245 3.96 9.65 -26.64
N GLU A 246 3.70 10.77 -25.94
CA GLU A 246 4.03 12.10 -26.45
C GLU A 246 5.54 12.34 -26.51
N MET A 247 6.32 11.81 -25.54
CA MET A 247 7.79 11.88 -25.61
C MET A 247 8.33 11.17 -26.86
N VAL A 248 7.82 9.97 -27.17
CA VAL A 248 8.18 9.22 -28.38
C VAL A 248 7.81 10.00 -29.64
N LYS A 249 6.58 10.49 -29.74
CA LYS A 249 6.06 11.26 -30.88
C LYS A 249 6.87 12.54 -31.12
N GLN A 250 7.27 13.22 -30.07
CA GLN A 250 8.03 14.45 -30.12
C GLN A 250 9.56 14.21 -30.20
N ARG A 251 10.03 12.96 -30.20
CA ARG A 251 11.45 12.59 -30.16
C ARG A 251 12.18 13.27 -29.03
N TYR A 252 11.63 13.14 -27.82
CA TYR A 252 12.21 13.67 -26.58
C TYR A 252 12.87 12.53 -25.79
N ASP A 253 14.18 12.41 -25.90
CA ASP A 253 15.01 11.35 -25.32
C ASP A 253 15.91 11.89 -24.20
N PRO A 254 15.45 11.98 -22.94
CA PRO A 254 16.31 12.32 -21.81
C PRO A 254 17.23 11.15 -21.44
N MET A 255 18.25 11.39 -20.61
CA MET A 255 19.11 10.33 -20.04
C MET A 255 18.33 9.29 -19.22
N GLY A 256 17.17 9.66 -18.70
CA GLY A 256 16.30 8.78 -17.95
C GLY A 256 14.92 9.38 -17.70
N ILE A 257 13.93 8.50 -17.56
CA ILE A 257 12.59 8.82 -17.04
C ILE A 257 12.51 8.16 -15.67
N ILE A 258 12.58 8.97 -14.61
CA ILE A 258 12.68 8.45 -13.24
C ILE A 258 11.65 9.09 -12.33
N SER A 259 10.88 8.26 -11.61
CA SER A 259 9.98 8.70 -10.57
C SER A 259 10.64 8.60 -9.19
N PRO A 260 10.57 9.65 -8.35
CA PRO A 260 11.01 9.59 -6.96
C PRO A 260 10.00 8.92 -6.01
N GLY A 261 8.87 8.40 -6.51
CA GLY A 261 7.91 7.73 -5.63
C GLY A 261 6.47 7.69 -6.13
N SER A 262 6.23 7.62 -7.44
CA SER A 262 4.86 7.57 -7.96
C SER A 262 4.50 6.22 -8.59
N PRO A 263 3.22 5.84 -8.62
CA PRO A 263 2.75 4.64 -9.31
C PRO A 263 2.71 4.84 -10.84
N GLY A 264 2.34 3.77 -11.54
CA GLY A 264 1.98 3.80 -12.97
C GLY A 264 3.01 3.16 -13.87
N MET A 265 4.29 3.56 -13.80
CA MET A 265 5.28 3.06 -14.75
C MET A 265 5.68 1.59 -14.56
N TYR A 266 5.42 0.97 -13.42
CA TYR A 266 5.64 -0.47 -13.18
C TYR A 266 4.39 -1.32 -13.46
N ASP A 267 3.25 -0.71 -13.82
CA ASP A 267 2.00 -1.43 -14.07
C ASP A 267 2.06 -2.24 -15.37
N LEU A 268 1.48 -3.44 -15.35
CA LEU A 268 1.44 -4.31 -16.53
C LEU A 268 0.76 -3.65 -17.74
N GLN A 269 -0.23 -2.80 -17.51
CA GLN A 269 -0.90 -2.09 -18.59
C GLN A 269 0.00 -1.02 -19.21
N PHE A 270 0.84 -0.34 -18.42
CA PHE A 270 1.89 0.54 -18.95
C PHE A 270 2.84 -0.21 -19.89
N LEU A 271 3.30 -1.39 -19.43
CA LEU A 271 4.20 -2.25 -20.21
C LEU A 271 3.54 -2.75 -21.49
N LYS A 272 2.30 -3.27 -21.40
CA LYS A 272 1.56 -3.79 -22.56
C LYS A 272 1.25 -2.72 -23.61
N VAL A 273 0.86 -1.52 -23.17
CA VAL A 273 0.43 -0.43 -24.07
C VAL A 273 1.60 0.24 -24.77
N LEU A 274 2.73 0.36 -24.09
CA LEU A 274 3.91 1.05 -24.62
C LEU A 274 4.94 0.10 -25.25
N GLY A 275 4.85 -1.20 -24.95
CA GLY A 275 5.82 -2.19 -25.44
C GLY A 275 7.25 -1.77 -25.11
N LYS A 276 8.14 -1.81 -26.10
CA LYS A 276 9.55 -1.43 -25.92
C LYS A 276 9.78 -0.01 -25.38
N TYR A 277 8.83 0.90 -25.54
CA TYR A 277 8.95 2.27 -25.02
C TYR A 277 8.77 2.38 -23.53
N ALA A 278 8.19 1.34 -22.89
CA ALA A 278 8.10 1.24 -21.44
C ALA A 278 9.41 0.85 -20.76
N ASP A 279 10.32 0.18 -21.49
CA ASP A 279 11.58 -0.32 -20.94
C ASP A 279 12.48 0.85 -20.49
N TYR A 280 13.31 0.56 -19.52
CA TYR A 280 14.28 1.46 -18.88
C TYR A 280 13.68 2.62 -18.04
N CYS A 281 12.35 2.81 -17.98
CA CYS A 281 11.74 3.70 -17.01
C CYS A 281 12.01 3.18 -15.58
N ILE A 282 12.34 4.08 -14.65
CA ILE A 282 12.66 3.72 -13.26
C ILE A 282 11.64 4.34 -12.31
N THR A 283 11.17 3.55 -11.36
CA THR A 283 10.30 4.03 -10.28
C THR A 283 10.93 3.68 -8.93
N ASN A 284 11.10 4.66 -8.05
CA ASN A 284 11.61 4.44 -6.69
C ASN A 284 10.44 4.35 -5.71
N VAL A 285 10.02 3.15 -5.37
CA VAL A 285 8.83 2.88 -4.54
C VAL A 285 9.11 1.74 -3.56
N PRO A 286 8.36 1.62 -2.46
CA PRO A 286 8.36 0.38 -1.70
C PRO A 286 8.06 -0.79 -2.62
N TRP A 287 8.72 -1.93 -2.39
CA TRP A 287 8.54 -3.09 -3.27
C TRP A 287 8.37 -4.37 -2.48
N LEU A 288 7.94 -5.42 -3.16
CA LEU A 288 7.75 -6.76 -2.62
C LEU A 288 9.09 -7.37 -2.22
N ASP A 289 9.14 -8.08 -1.09
CA ASP A 289 10.36 -8.72 -0.61
C ASP A 289 10.39 -10.21 -1.03
N PRO A 290 11.24 -10.60 -1.98
CA PRO A 290 11.32 -11.99 -2.43
C PRO A 290 11.81 -12.96 -1.35
N LYS A 291 12.41 -12.46 -0.26
CA LYS A 291 12.92 -13.26 0.86
C LYS A 291 11.85 -13.60 1.90
N GLN A 292 10.70 -12.92 1.86
CA GLN A 292 9.60 -13.19 2.77
C GLN A 292 8.77 -14.38 2.30
N GLU A 293 8.61 -15.40 3.18
CA GLU A 293 7.80 -16.57 2.90
C GLU A 293 6.34 -16.20 2.58
N LEU A 294 5.80 -15.23 3.32
CA LEU A 294 4.44 -14.75 3.12
C LEU A 294 4.26 -14.10 1.75
N ASN A 295 5.26 -13.34 1.28
CA ASN A 295 5.27 -12.79 -0.07
C ASN A 295 5.32 -13.90 -1.13
N SER A 296 6.18 -14.90 -0.95
CA SER A 296 6.29 -16.03 -1.87
C SER A 296 4.96 -16.81 -1.98
N ARG A 297 4.26 -16.97 -0.86
CA ARG A 297 2.92 -17.57 -0.84
C ARG A 297 1.92 -16.70 -1.61
N LEU A 298 1.84 -15.42 -1.29
CA LEU A 298 0.90 -14.50 -1.92
C LEU A 298 1.16 -14.39 -3.43
N ALA A 299 2.42 -14.29 -3.87
CA ALA A 299 2.80 -14.26 -5.28
C ALA A 299 2.33 -15.50 -6.04
N ARG A 300 2.57 -16.70 -5.49
CA ARG A 300 2.11 -17.96 -6.09
C ARG A 300 0.59 -18.01 -6.22
N ASP A 301 -0.13 -17.66 -5.15
CA ASP A 301 -1.58 -17.70 -5.12
C ASP A 301 -2.17 -16.63 -6.05
N PHE A 302 -1.50 -15.46 -6.17
CA PHE A 302 -1.86 -14.38 -7.09
C PHE A 302 -1.74 -14.83 -8.55
N HIS A 303 -0.60 -15.39 -8.97
CA HIS A 303 -0.40 -15.84 -10.34
C HIS A 303 -1.35 -16.98 -10.73
N LYS A 304 -1.73 -17.82 -9.76
CA LYS A 304 -2.74 -18.86 -9.98
C LYS A 304 -4.13 -18.29 -10.19
N ALA A 305 -4.54 -17.29 -9.40
CA ALA A 305 -5.88 -16.69 -9.46
C ALA A 305 -6.01 -15.68 -10.60
N TYR A 306 -4.93 -14.98 -10.93
CA TYR A 306 -4.90 -13.84 -11.88
C TYR A 306 -3.71 -13.95 -12.85
N PRO A 307 -3.66 -14.97 -13.72
CA PRO A 307 -2.48 -15.25 -14.58
C PRO A 307 -2.11 -14.10 -15.53
N ASP A 308 -3.10 -13.28 -15.93
CA ASP A 308 -2.92 -12.17 -16.88
C ASP A 308 -2.70 -10.81 -16.19
N GLN A 309 -2.53 -10.79 -14.84
CA GLN A 309 -2.36 -9.59 -14.06
C GLN A 309 -0.96 -9.51 -13.45
N SER A 310 -0.50 -8.28 -13.18
CA SER A 310 0.75 -8.04 -12.45
C SER A 310 0.54 -8.17 -10.95
N TYR A 311 1.44 -8.91 -10.30
CA TYR A 311 1.57 -8.88 -8.86
C TYR A 311 2.55 -7.77 -8.50
N ASP A 312 2.07 -6.75 -7.82
CA ASP A 312 2.84 -5.54 -7.49
C ASP A 312 2.55 -5.03 -6.06
N LEU A 313 3.15 -3.89 -5.74
CA LEU A 313 3.00 -3.27 -4.42
C LEU A 313 1.55 -2.94 -4.04
N ASN A 314 0.65 -2.69 -5.00
CA ASN A 314 -0.75 -2.36 -4.70
C ASN A 314 -1.45 -3.56 -4.06
N ALA A 315 -1.27 -4.75 -4.64
CA ALA A 315 -1.75 -5.99 -4.05
C ALA A 315 -1.06 -6.29 -2.72
N GLY A 316 0.27 -6.06 -2.62
CA GLY A 316 1.06 -6.30 -1.43
C GLY A 316 0.62 -5.46 -0.24
N PHE A 317 0.52 -4.14 -0.38
CA PHE A 317 0.07 -3.26 0.71
C PHE A 317 -1.38 -3.49 1.11
N SER A 318 -2.25 -3.76 0.14
CA SER A 318 -3.66 -4.07 0.43
C SER A 318 -3.81 -5.40 1.17
N PHE A 319 -2.95 -6.40 0.88
CA PHE A 319 -2.84 -7.61 1.68
C PHE A 319 -2.33 -7.30 3.10
N GLU A 320 -1.25 -6.50 3.25
CA GLU A 320 -0.73 -6.11 4.56
C GLU A 320 -1.77 -5.34 5.38
N GLY A 321 -2.58 -4.49 4.76
CA GLY A 321 -3.68 -3.80 5.42
C GLY A 321 -4.69 -4.75 6.05
N MET A 322 -5.08 -5.81 5.31
CA MET A 322 -5.94 -6.88 5.84
C MET A 322 -5.27 -7.64 6.99
N LEU A 323 -3.98 -7.95 6.87
CA LEU A 323 -3.20 -8.63 7.91
C LEU A 323 -3.10 -7.78 9.20
N ILE A 324 -2.84 -6.47 9.07
CA ILE A 324 -2.78 -5.54 10.20
C ILE A 324 -4.12 -5.51 10.94
N CYS A 325 -5.24 -5.39 10.22
CA CYS A 325 -6.57 -5.41 10.82
C CYS A 325 -6.83 -6.73 11.57
N ALA A 326 -6.52 -7.86 10.95
CA ALA A 326 -6.73 -9.19 11.52
C ALA A 326 -5.87 -9.43 12.77
N ASP A 327 -4.61 -9.04 12.74
CA ASP A 327 -3.70 -9.17 13.87
C ASP A 327 -4.08 -8.27 15.06
N ALA A 328 -4.47 -7.02 14.76
CA ALA A 328 -4.96 -6.10 15.79
C ALA A 328 -6.19 -6.67 16.49
N TYR A 329 -7.14 -7.24 15.74
CA TYR A 329 -8.33 -7.89 16.30
C TYR A 329 -7.97 -9.09 17.17
N ARG A 330 -7.06 -9.97 16.73
CA ARG A 330 -6.62 -11.12 17.51
C ARG A 330 -6.00 -10.69 18.84
N ARG A 331 -5.16 -9.65 18.84
CA ARG A 331 -4.54 -9.11 20.06
C ARG A 331 -5.53 -8.38 20.97
N ALA A 332 -6.47 -7.64 20.39
CA ALA A 332 -7.50 -6.93 21.15
C ALA A 332 -8.53 -7.88 21.80
N GLY A 333 -8.79 -9.06 21.19
CA GLY A 333 -9.84 -9.98 21.63
C GLY A 333 -11.24 -9.35 21.64
N SER A 334 -11.43 -8.22 20.96
CA SER A 334 -12.63 -7.39 21.00
C SER A 334 -12.78 -6.59 19.70
N THR A 335 -14.03 -6.32 19.31
CA THR A 335 -14.38 -5.43 18.19
C THR A 335 -14.63 -3.98 18.65
N LYS A 336 -14.45 -3.67 19.94
CA LYS A 336 -14.59 -2.30 20.43
C LYS A 336 -13.53 -1.39 19.81
N PRO A 337 -13.91 -0.21 19.28
CA PRO A 337 -13.00 0.66 18.56
C PRO A 337 -11.74 1.05 19.33
N GLU A 338 -11.87 1.36 20.62
CA GLU A 338 -10.75 1.76 21.47
C GLU A 338 -9.76 0.61 21.69
N ALA A 339 -10.27 -0.62 21.84
CA ALA A 339 -9.45 -1.81 22.02
C ALA A 339 -8.70 -2.15 20.70
N LEU A 340 -9.37 -1.98 19.56
CA LEU A 340 -8.74 -2.14 18.25
C LEU A 340 -7.67 -1.06 18.01
N ALA A 341 -7.96 0.21 18.31
CA ALA A 341 -7.01 1.30 18.16
C ALA A 341 -5.79 1.11 19.07
N GLU A 342 -5.97 0.66 20.32
CA GLU A 342 -4.86 0.36 21.22
C GLU A 342 -4.02 -0.83 20.70
N ALA A 343 -4.67 -1.88 20.22
CA ALA A 343 -3.95 -2.99 19.59
C ALA A 343 -3.17 -2.55 18.34
N LEU A 344 -3.72 -1.62 17.53
CA LEU A 344 -3.02 -1.05 16.38
C LEU A 344 -1.78 -0.25 16.81
N ARG A 345 -1.83 0.57 17.87
CA ARG A 345 -0.65 1.29 18.40
C ARG A 345 0.47 0.35 18.83
N GLN A 346 0.11 -0.83 19.33
CA GLN A 346 1.06 -1.86 19.77
C GLN A 346 1.47 -2.83 18.65
N THR A 347 1.17 -2.53 17.40
CA THR A 347 1.52 -3.39 16.27
C THR A 347 3.04 -3.57 16.17
N LYS A 348 3.45 -4.84 16.04
CA LYS A 348 4.81 -5.26 15.71
C LYS A 348 4.73 -6.54 14.90
N LEU A 349 4.59 -6.41 13.58
CA LEU A 349 4.44 -7.54 12.65
C LEU A 349 5.74 -7.78 11.89
N GLU A 350 6.43 -8.87 12.26
CA GLU A 350 7.66 -9.31 11.60
C GLU A 350 7.36 -9.98 10.23
N LYS A 351 6.25 -10.73 10.16
CA LYS A 351 5.82 -11.40 8.93
C LYS A 351 5.06 -10.40 8.06
N ARG A 352 5.64 -10.08 6.92
CA ARG A 352 5.06 -9.12 5.96
C ARG A 352 5.37 -9.54 4.53
N VAL A 353 4.94 -8.76 3.53
CA VAL A 353 5.20 -9.01 2.10
C VAL A 353 6.09 -7.96 1.46
N MET A 354 6.18 -6.76 2.04
CA MET A 354 6.98 -5.67 1.51
C MET A 354 8.41 -5.67 2.08
N ILE A 355 9.37 -5.12 1.34
CA ILE A 355 10.73 -4.86 1.83
C ILE A 355 10.68 -3.90 3.02
N GLY A 356 11.43 -4.22 4.08
CA GLY A 356 11.52 -3.37 5.27
C GLY A 356 11.63 -4.16 6.57
N GLY A 357 11.65 -3.43 7.70
CA GLY A 357 11.56 -4.00 9.04
C GLY A 357 10.15 -4.44 9.42
N ALA A 358 9.94 -4.76 10.70
CA ALA A 358 8.61 -5.06 11.21
C ALA A 358 7.63 -3.89 10.97
N ILE A 359 6.37 -4.20 10.67
CA ILE A 359 5.32 -3.18 10.62
C ILE A 359 5.06 -2.70 12.05
N HIS A 360 5.17 -1.40 12.27
CA HIS A 360 4.80 -0.75 13.52
C HIS A 360 4.31 0.67 13.25
N PHE A 361 3.73 1.30 14.25
CA PHE A 361 3.22 2.66 14.15
C PHE A 361 3.84 3.55 15.22
N ASP A 362 4.21 4.76 14.82
CA ASP A 362 4.67 5.81 15.72
C ASP A 362 3.49 6.48 16.46
N VAL A 363 3.79 7.49 17.27
CA VAL A 363 2.77 8.24 18.04
C VAL A 363 1.72 8.94 17.17
N LYS A 364 2.00 9.15 15.89
CA LYS A 364 1.08 9.72 14.89
C LYS A 364 0.25 8.66 14.16
N GLY A 365 0.47 7.37 14.45
CA GLY A 365 -0.12 6.27 13.70
C GLY A 365 0.54 6.01 12.34
N GLN A 366 1.75 6.54 12.08
CA GLN A 366 2.50 6.33 10.86
C GLN A 366 3.50 5.20 11.02
N ASN A 367 3.59 4.29 10.04
CA ASN A 367 4.75 3.40 9.92
C ASN A 367 5.93 4.20 9.33
N PRO A 368 6.96 4.53 10.14
CA PRO A 368 8.04 5.43 9.71
C PRO A 368 9.12 4.72 8.89
N ASP A 369 9.25 3.39 9.01
CA ASP A 369 10.41 2.61 8.53
C ASP A 369 10.17 1.97 7.16
N GLN A 370 9.42 2.65 6.30
CA GLN A 370 9.23 2.23 4.92
C GLN A 370 10.44 2.60 4.08
N ILE A 371 10.92 1.65 3.28
CA ILE A 371 12.04 1.84 2.37
C ILE A 371 11.60 1.67 0.92
N SER A 372 12.31 2.32 -0.02
CA SER A 372 12.06 2.21 -1.46
C SER A 372 13.14 1.41 -2.17
N ALA A 373 12.75 0.64 -3.17
CA ALA A 373 13.61 0.05 -4.16
C ALA A 373 13.59 0.90 -5.44
N ALA A 374 14.69 0.90 -6.20
CA ALA A 374 14.64 1.31 -7.60
C ALA A 374 14.16 0.11 -8.43
N VAL A 375 12.99 0.26 -9.01
CA VAL A 375 12.37 -0.74 -9.89
C VAL A 375 12.47 -0.21 -11.31
N GLN A 376 13.16 -0.95 -12.17
CA GLN A 376 13.34 -0.60 -13.59
C GLN A 376 12.58 -1.58 -14.47
N ASN A 377 11.92 -1.08 -15.50
CA ASN A 377 11.31 -1.94 -16.51
C ASN A 377 12.40 -2.52 -17.42
N LEU A 378 12.54 -3.82 -17.42
CA LEU A 378 13.52 -4.56 -18.22
C LEU A 378 12.86 -5.73 -18.95
N GLY A 379 12.88 -5.71 -20.27
CA GLY A 379 12.29 -6.78 -21.08
C GLY A 379 10.78 -6.95 -20.82
N GLY A 380 10.05 -5.86 -20.66
CA GLY A 380 8.61 -5.83 -20.43
C GLY A 380 8.18 -6.26 -19.01
N LYS A 381 9.07 -6.19 -18.00
CA LYS A 381 8.78 -6.53 -16.60
C LYS A 381 9.38 -5.48 -15.66
N PRO A 382 8.69 -5.14 -14.53
CA PRO A 382 9.28 -4.35 -13.48
C PRO A 382 10.27 -5.22 -12.67
N VAL A 383 11.52 -4.79 -12.58
CA VAL A 383 12.62 -5.54 -11.95
C VAL A 383 13.30 -4.65 -10.92
N PRO A 384 13.40 -5.05 -9.64
CA PRO A 384 14.22 -4.36 -8.66
C PRO A 384 15.69 -4.39 -9.07
N VAL A 385 16.31 -3.21 -9.16
CA VAL A 385 17.72 -3.08 -9.55
C VAL A 385 18.59 -2.47 -8.43
N LEU A 386 17.96 -1.83 -7.44
CA LEU A 386 18.60 -1.32 -6.22
C LEU A 386 17.63 -1.38 -5.03
N PRO A 387 18.10 -1.53 -3.78
CA PRO A 387 19.51 -1.75 -3.38
C PRO A 387 20.02 -3.13 -3.83
N ALA A 388 21.34 -3.29 -3.93
CA ALA A 388 21.95 -4.55 -4.39
C ALA A 388 21.50 -5.80 -3.61
N ALA A 389 21.17 -5.65 -2.31
CA ALA A 389 20.68 -6.74 -1.46
C ALA A 389 19.33 -7.33 -1.91
N ASN A 390 18.53 -6.58 -2.67
CA ASN A 390 17.20 -6.95 -3.16
C ASN A 390 17.11 -6.90 -4.69
N ALA A 391 18.24 -6.69 -5.38
CA ALA A 391 18.26 -6.60 -6.83
C ALA A 391 18.03 -7.97 -7.49
N GLU A 392 17.14 -7.98 -8.49
CA GLU A 392 16.85 -9.13 -9.36
C GLU A 392 17.34 -8.90 -10.80
N GLY A 393 17.81 -7.69 -11.12
CA GLY A 393 18.35 -7.32 -12.41
C GLY A 393 19.48 -6.32 -12.31
N LYS A 394 20.12 -6.06 -13.47
CA LYS A 394 21.19 -5.08 -13.57
C LYS A 394 20.64 -3.73 -14.04
N LEU A 395 20.96 -2.68 -13.31
CA LEU A 395 20.59 -1.30 -13.68
C LEU A 395 21.14 -0.92 -15.07
N VAL A 396 20.31 -0.29 -15.88
CA VAL A 396 20.67 0.31 -17.18
C VAL A 396 20.40 1.83 -17.09
N PHE A 397 21.45 2.62 -16.98
CA PHE A 397 21.39 4.07 -17.01
C PHE A 397 22.71 4.64 -17.59
N PRO A 398 22.68 5.65 -18.51
CA PRO A 398 21.50 6.24 -19.13
C PRO A 398 20.63 5.24 -19.87
N MET A 399 19.33 5.54 -20.01
CA MET A 399 18.45 4.72 -20.83
C MET A 399 18.83 4.82 -22.31
N PRO A 400 18.72 3.74 -23.11
CA PRO A 400 18.81 3.83 -24.55
C PRO A 400 17.71 4.74 -25.13
N GLY A 401 18.05 5.50 -26.17
CA GLY A 401 17.06 6.31 -26.89
C GLY A 401 15.91 5.45 -27.43
N PHE A 402 14.72 6.06 -27.60
CA PHE A 402 13.53 5.33 -28.04
C PHE A 402 13.73 4.55 -29.36
N ASP A 403 14.54 5.10 -30.28
CA ASP A 403 14.85 4.47 -31.56
C ASP A 403 15.86 3.30 -31.42
N GLN A 404 16.55 3.18 -30.30
CA GLN A 404 17.58 2.15 -30.03
C GLN A 404 17.02 0.96 -29.25
N ARG A 405 15.76 1.02 -28.83
CA ARG A 405 15.12 -0.05 -28.05
C ARG A 405 14.65 -1.17 -28.97
N GLY A 406 15.04 -2.38 -28.69
CA GLY A 406 14.75 -3.58 -29.45
C GLY A 406 13.29 -4.05 -29.41
#